data_45f20c5b4b45818cfd34ea1d3ae4c67f
#
_entry.id   45f20c5b4b45818cfd34ea1d3ae4c67f
#
_cell.length_a   1.000
_cell.length_b   1.000
_cell.length_c   1.000
_cell.angle_alpha   90.00
_cell.angle_beta   90.00
_cell.angle_gamma   90.00
#
_symmetry.space_group_name_H-M   'P 1'
#
loop_
_entity.id
_entity.type
_entity.pdbx_description
1 polymer ?
#
loop_
_entity_poly.entity_id
_entity_poly.type
_entity_poly.pdbx_seq_one_letter_code
_entity_poly.pdbx_strand_id
1 'polypeptide(L)'
;MEKQNSQQQITLDTYILENTPQRTLDRYHGLAEYAKTHDFGVLDEDVVVIDTETTGFSFNHDELIQIAAARMVKGEITEWYITFVNPGKQIPEDVAHLTNISGEDVKDAPSPEEALQKLVEFVGDSDLVAHNANFDRTFVTKNPAGEPLKQNRWIDSLDLARIALPRFTSHRLLDLVRAFGGPESTHRADDDVAATCMVYRVLLAAVATLPQSLI
;
A
#
# COMPACT_ATOMS: atom_id res chain seq x y z
N MET A 1 36.18 23.99 25.91
CA MET A 1 34.74 24.23 25.62
C MET A 1 34.53 23.92 24.14
N GLU A 2 34.34 22.65 23.82
CA GLU A 2 34.03 22.18 22.48
C GLU A 2 32.54 22.26 22.29
N LYS A 3 32.10 23.10 21.35
CA LYS A 3 30.73 23.10 20.88
C LYS A 3 30.54 21.87 19.98
N GLN A 4 29.87 20.85 20.52
CA GLN A 4 29.32 19.76 19.71
C GLN A 4 28.26 20.36 18.80
N ASN A 5 28.60 20.47 17.53
CA ASN A 5 27.69 20.82 16.45
C ASN A 5 26.93 19.52 16.08
N SER A 6 25.85 19.24 16.75
CA SER A 6 24.91 18.18 16.35
C SER A 6 24.19 18.67 15.10
N GLN A 7 24.77 18.42 13.94
CA GLN A 7 24.03 18.44 12.69
C GLN A 7 23.00 17.29 12.78
N GLN A 8 21.76 17.62 13.10
CA GLN A 8 20.64 16.72 12.87
C GLN A 8 20.66 16.38 11.38
N GLN A 9 20.87 15.11 11.07
CA GLN A 9 20.79 14.60 9.73
C GLN A 9 19.31 14.68 9.33
N ILE A 10 18.96 15.72 8.56
CA ILE A 10 17.61 15.89 8.02
C ILE A 10 17.41 14.75 7.03
N THR A 11 16.56 13.79 7.38
CA THR A 11 16.15 12.74 6.45
C THR A 11 15.21 13.35 5.40
N LEU A 12 15.13 12.78 4.21
CA LEU A 12 14.24 13.23 3.15
C LEU A 12 12.79 13.36 3.66
N ASP A 13 12.44 12.50 4.58
CA ASP A 13 11.13 12.37 5.22
C ASP A 13 10.78 13.58 6.09
N THR A 14 11.71 13.99 6.95
CA THR A 14 11.59 15.21 7.77
C THR A 14 11.51 16.45 6.87
N TYR A 15 12.27 16.48 5.76
CA TYR A 15 12.30 17.60 4.83
C TYR A 15 10.93 17.86 4.17
N ILE A 16 10.18 16.81 3.79
CA ILE A 16 8.86 16.97 3.15
C ILE A 16 7.86 17.64 4.09
N LEU A 17 7.79 17.21 5.36
CA LEU A 17 6.87 17.78 6.35
C LEU A 17 7.28 19.18 6.76
N GLU A 18 8.56 19.43 7.02
CA GLU A 18 9.08 20.74 7.42
C GLU A 18 8.93 21.81 6.34
N ASN A 19 8.93 21.42 5.05
CA ASN A 19 8.79 22.33 3.93
C ASN A 19 7.36 22.43 3.40
N THR A 20 6.42 21.66 3.94
CA THR A 20 5.00 21.78 3.57
C THR A 20 4.36 22.90 4.41
N PRO A 21 3.74 23.92 3.80
CA PRO A 21 3.06 24.96 4.53
C PRO A 21 2.00 24.40 5.50
N GLN A 22 1.94 24.89 6.74
CA GLN A 22 1.00 24.42 7.75
C GLN A 22 -0.45 24.39 7.24
N ARG A 23 -0.88 25.40 6.51
CA ARG A 23 -2.21 25.45 5.87
C ARG A 23 -2.48 24.26 4.96
N THR A 24 -1.44 23.70 4.32
CA THR A 24 -1.56 22.53 3.44
C THR A 24 -1.68 21.25 4.27
N LEU A 25 -0.91 21.14 5.35
CA LEU A 25 -1.04 20.03 6.31
C LEU A 25 -2.43 20.03 6.96
N ASP A 26 -2.91 21.19 7.41
CA ASP A 26 -4.26 21.33 7.99
C ASP A 26 -5.35 20.85 7.01
N ARG A 27 -5.19 21.16 5.72
CA ARG A 27 -6.09 20.66 4.67
C ARG A 27 -6.02 19.13 4.55
N TYR A 28 -4.84 18.53 4.56
CA TYR A 28 -4.68 17.08 4.45
C TYR A 28 -5.26 16.38 5.67
N HIS A 29 -5.03 16.90 6.87
CA HIS A 29 -5.66 16.38 8.08
C HIS A 29 -7.19 16.51 8.03
N GLY A 30 -7.71 17.62 7.51
CA GLY A 30 -9.15 17.81 7.27
C GLY A 30 -9.74 16.77 6.31
N LEU A 31 -9.02 16.42 5.23
CA LEU A 31 -9.43 15.35 4.31
C LEU A 31 -9.42 13.98 5.00
N ALA A 32 -8.42 13.71 5.84
CA ALA A 32 -8.35 12.47 6.60
C ALA A 32 -9.52 12.33 7.58
N GLU A 33 -9.89 13.41 8.28
CA GLU A 33 -11.07 13.40 9.16
C GLU A 33 -12.39 13.23 8.38
N TYR A 34 -12.52 13.90 7.24
CA TYR A 34 -13.70 13.76 6.38
C TYR A 34 -13.83 12.32 5.86
N ALA A 35 -12.73 11.70 5.46
CA ALA A 35 -12.70 10.34 4.95
C ALA A 35 -13.17 9.29 5.96
N LYS A 36 -13.02 9.54 7.28
CA LYS A 36 -13.41 8.57 8.32
C LYS A 36 -14.92 8.27 8.34
N THR A 37 -15.73 9.23 7.95
CA THR A 37 -17.19 9.14 8.10
C THR A 37 -17.95 9.24 6.79
N HIS A 38 -17.27 9.55 5.68
CA HIS A 38 -17.93 9.74 4.39
C HIS A 38 -18.12 8.40 3.68
N ASP A 39 -19.29 8.23 3.06
CA ASP A 39 -19.60 7.10 2.19
C ASP A 39 -19.24 7.47 0.74
N PHE A 40 -18.32 6.74 0.15
CA PHE A 40 -17.87 6.92 -1.23
C PHE A 40 -18.58 6.00 -2.22
N GLY A 41 -19.65 5.34 -1.79
CA GLY A 41 -20.47 4.45 -2.60
C GLY A 41 -19.68 3.25 -3.13
N VAL A 42 -19.85 2.93 -4.39
CA VAL A 42 -19.23 1.76 -5.04
C VAL A 42 -17.69 1.75 -5.00
N LEU A 43 -17.05 2.87 -4.68
CA LEU A 43 -15.58 2.95 -4.61
C LEU A 43 -15.00 2.43 -3.30
N ASP A 44 -15.81 2.31 -2.25
CA ASP A 44 -15.40 1.73 -0.97
C ASP A 44 -16.47 0.80 -0.35
N GLU A 45 -17.49 0.40 -1.13
CA GLU A 45 -18.57 -0.46 -0.66
C GLU A 45 -18.06 -1.86 -0.30
N ASP A 46 -17.21 -2.45 -1.15
CA ASP A 46 -16.49 -3.72 -0.93
C ASP A 46 -15.25 -3.75 -1.84
N VAL A 47 -14.10 -3.49 -1.28
CA VAL A 47 -12.82 -3.54 -1.98
C VAL A 47 -11.82 -4.39 -1.21
N VAL A 48 -10.87 -5.01 -1.91
CA VAL A 48 -9.75 -5.69 -1.28
C VAL A 48 -8.48 -4.90 -1.54
N VAL A 49 -7.86 -4.41 -0.47
CA VAL A 49 -6.56 -3.74 -0.54
C VAL A 49 -5.48 -4.78 -0.38
N ILE A 50 -4.49 -4.77 -1.26
CA ILE A 50 -3.42 -5.78 -1.30
C ILE A 50 -2.05 -5.11 -1.36
N ASP A 51 -1.07 -5.77 -0.75
CA ASP A 51 0.34 -5.49 -0.88
C ASP A 51 1.14 -6.79 -0.87
N THR A 52 2.27 -6.82 -1.58
CA THR A 52 3.09 -8.03 -1.72
C THR A 52 4.56 -7.74 -1.51
N GLU A 53 5.22 -8.62 -0.75
CA GLU A 53 6.68 -8.64 -0.66
C GLU A 53 7.24 -9.73 -1.57
N THR A 54 8.39 -9.43 -2.17
CA THR A 54 9.02 -10.29 -3.18
C THR A 54 10.52 -10.41 -2.96
N THR A 55 11.17 -11.39 -3.57
CA THR A 55 12.64 -11.53 -3.51
C THR A 55 13.40 -10.44 -4.29
N GLY A 56 12.69 -9.53 -4.95
CA GLY A 56 13.24 -8.42 -5.74
C GLY A 56 12.23 -7.89 -6.75
N PHE A 57 12.69 -7.05 -7.68
CA PHE A 57 11.81 -6.29 -8.58
C PHE A 57 11.64 -6.92 -9.97
N SER A 58 12.31 -8.03 -10.27
CA SER A 58 12.27 -8.64 -11.58
C SER A 58 11.12 -9.62 -11.72
N PHE A 59 10.10 -9.30 -12.49
CA PHE A 59 8.95 -10.16 -12.72
C PHE A 59 9.29 -11.55 -13.29
N ASN A 60 10.43 -11.68 -13.96
CA ASN A 60 10.87 -12.94 -14.56
C ASN A 60 11.73 -13.78 -13.62
N HIS A 61 12.35 -13.17 -12.62
CA HIS A 61 13.36 -13.81 -11.80
C HIS A 61 13.03 -13.81 -10.31
N ASP A 62 12.15 -12.93 -9.86
CA ASP A 62 11.82 -12.81 -8.45
C ASP A 62 10.45 -13.42 -8.13
N GLU A 63 10.29 -13.83 -6.87
CA GLU A 63 9.14 -14.56 -6.40
C GLU A 63 8.51 -13.89 -5.18
N LEU A 64 7.22 -14.18 -4.93
CA LEU A 64 6.50 -13.74 -3.74
C LEU A 64 7.11 -14.35 -2.47
N ILE A 65 7.22 -13.55 -1.41
CA ILE A 65 7.61 -14.00 -0.06
C ILE A 65 6.56 -13.67 0.99
N GLN A 66 5.69 -12.67 0.74
CA GLN A 66 4.52 -12.39 1.57
C GLN A 66 3.39 -11.85 0.70
N ILE A 67 2.16 -12.18 1.07
CA ILE A 67 0.94 -11.57 0.56
C ILE A 67 0.16 -11.08 1.78
N ALA A 68 -0.22 -9.82 1.78
CA ALA A 68 -1.19 -9.27 2.71
C ALA A 68 -2.34 -8.67 1.93
N ALA A 69 -3.56 -8.95 2.36
CA ALA A 69 -4.77 -8.37 1.81
C ALA A 69 -5.78 -8.11 2.92
N ALA A 70 -6.48 -6.99 2.82
CA ALA A 70 -7.57 -6.63 3.73
C ALA A 70 -8.84 -6.35 2.93
N ARG A 71 -9.95 -6.97 3.32
CA ARG A 71 -11.27 -6.59 2.81
C ARG A 71 -11.75 -5.36 3.56
N MET A 72 -12.02 -4.31 2.83
CA MET A 72 -12.56 -3.07 3.36
C MET A 72 -13.99 -2.89 2.84
N VAL A 73 -14.94 -2.84 3.78
CA VAL A 73 -16.37 -2.65 3.50
C VAL A 73 -16.79 -1.31 4.10
N LYS A 74 -17.22 -0.38 3.26
CA LYS A 74 -17.64 0.98 3.67
C LYS A 74 -16.61 1.69 4.54
N GLY A 75 -15.34 1.48 4.20
CA GLY A 75 -14.20 2.09 4.87
C GLY A 75 -13.69 1.41 6.13
N GLU A 76 -14.32 0.33 6.55
CA GLU A 76 -13.89 -0.46 7.71
C GLU A 76 -13.23 -1.75 7.24
N ILE A 77 -12.08 -2.08 7.78
CA ILE A 77 -11.43 -3.37 7.52
C ILE A 77 -12.21 -4.46 8.26
N THR A 78 -12.76 -5.42 7.53
CA THR A 78 -13.61 -6.48 8.08
C THR A 78 -12.91 -7.83 8.13
N GLU A 79 -12.00 -8.09 7.21
CA GLU A 79 -11.31 -9.37 7.09
C GLU A 79 -9.87 -9.17 6.64
N TRP A 80 -8.99 -10.11 7.01
CA TRP A 80 -7.60 -10.15 6.61
C TRP A 80 -7.23 -11.49 5.99
N TYR A 81 -6.41 -11.44 4.96
CA TYR A 81 -5.64 -12.55 4.44
C TYR A 81 -4.17 -12.19 4.47
N ILE A 82 -3.40 -12.82 5.35
CA ILE A 82 -1.96 -12.59 5.48
C ILE A 82 -1.26 -13.94 5.47
N THR A 83 -0.28 -14.10 4.60
CA THR A 83 0.51 -15.33 4.53
C THR A 83 1.92 -15.05 4.04
N PHE A 84 2.90 -15.71 4.66
CA PHE A 84 4.18 -15.88 4.00
C PHE A 84 4.03 -16.82 2.82
N VAL A 85 4.96 -16.74 1.88
CA VAL A 85 5.00 -17.58 0.68
C VAL A 85 6.41 -18.16 0.55
N ASN A 86 6.52 -19.46 0.36
CA ASN A 86 7.81 -20.08 0.10
C ASN A 86 8.24 -19.81 -1.35
N PRO A 87 9.27 -18.98 -1.58
CA PRO A 87 9.70 -18.63 -2.94
C PRO A 87 10.42 -19.77 -3.67
N GLY A 88 10.75 -20.89 -2.99
CA GLY A 88 11.56 -21.97 -3.55
C GLY A 88 13.01 -21.59 -3.83
N LYS A 89 13.47 -20.43 -3.35
CA LYS A 89 14.83 -19.89 -3.55
C LYS A 89 15.24 -19.07 -2.34
N GLN A 90 16.53 -18.75 -2.26
CA GLN A 90 17.06 -17.88 -1.20
C GLN A 90 16.55 -16.45 -1.35
N ILE A 91 16.19 -15.82 -0.23
CA ILE A 91 15.88 -14.39 -0.14
C ILE A 91 17.22 -13.63 -0.10
N PRO A 92 17.45 -12.63 -0.97
CA PRO A 92 18.63 -11.78 -0.90
C PRO A 92 18.73 -11.04 0.46
N GLU A 93 19.96 -10.79 0.94
CA GLU A 93 20.17 -10.16 2.26
C GLU A 93 19.58 -8.75 2.34
N ASP A 94 19.70 -7.97 1.28
CA ASP A 94 19.13 -6.61 1.19
C ASP A 94 17.61 -6.63 1.25
N VAL A 95 16.96 -7.61 0.61
CA VAL A 95 15.52 -7.80 0.69
C VAL A 95 15.12 -8.24 2.10
N ALA A 96 15.82 -9.21 2.69
CA ALA A 96 15.54 -9.67 4.05
C ALA A 96 15.68 -8.54 5.08
N HIS A 97 16.65 -7.64 4.90
CA HIS A 97 16.79 -6.46 5.75
C HIS A 97 15.67 -5.43 5.53
N LEU A 98 15.23 -5.23 4.28
CA LEU A 98 14.18 -4.27 3.95
C LEU A 98 12.81 -4.70 4.49
N THR A 99 12.44 -5.97 4.23
CA THR A 99 11.11 -6.53 4.54
C THR A 99 11.04 -7.14 5.95
N ASN A 100 12.20 -7.33 6.59
CA ASN A 100 12.36 -8.09 7.84
C ASN A 100 11.80 -9.53 7.72
N ILE A 101 11.87 -10.13 6.51
CA ILE A 101 11.46 -11.52 6.22
C ILE A 101 12.71 -12.34 5.91
N SER A 102 12.93 -13.38 6.68
CA SER A 102 14.07 -14.28 6.51
C SER A 102 13.68 -15.58 5.82
N GLY A 103 14.68 -16.36 5.40
CA GLY A 103 14.45 -17.71 4.87
C GLY A 103 13.77 -18.66 5.86
N GLU A 104 13.98 -18.45 7.17
CA GLU A 104 13.32 -19.24 8.23
C GLU A 104 11.82 -18.98 8.30
N ASP A 105 11.37 -17.74 8.03
CA ASP A 105 9.96 -17.36 8.08
C ASP A 105 9.16 -18.00 6.92
N VAL A 106 9.81 -18.22 5.78
CA VAL A 106 9.16 -18.70 4.56
C VAL A 106 9.36 -20.20 4.29
N LYS A 107 10.26 -20.88 5.00
CA LYS A 107 10.64 -22.27 4.68
C LYS A 107 9.49 -23.26 4.73
N ASP A 108 8.60 -23.10 5.72
CA ASP A 108 7.43 -23.95 5.95
C ASP A 108 6.13 -23.26 5.48
N ALA A 109 6.24 -22.13 4.80
CA ALA A 109 5.10 -21.41 4.24
C ALA A 109 4.50 -22.12 3.02
N PRO A 110 3.23 -21.86 2.68
CA PRO A 110 2.62 -22.43 1.48
C PRO A 110 3.38 -22.03 0.22
N SER A 111 3.27 -22.86 -0.80
CA SER A 111 3.76 -22.55 -2.14
C SER A 111 3.05 -21.33 -2.73
N PRO A 112 3.63 -20.65 -3.73
CA PRO A 112 2.96 -19.56 -4.43
C PRO A 112 1.59 -19.97 -4.98
N GLU A 113 1.46 -21.20 -5.48
CA GLU A 113 0.20 -21.73 -6.01
C GLU A 113 -0.88 -21.80 -4.91
N GLU A 114 -0.56 -22.42 -3.76
CA GLU A 114 -1.50 -22.57 -2.63
C GLU A 114 -1.90 -21.22 -2.03
N ALA A 115 -0.93 -20.31 -1.88
CA ALA A 115 -1.19 -18.97 -1.37
C ALA A 115 -2.09 -18.16 -2.31
N LEU A 116 -1.84 -18.23 -3.63
CA LEU A 116 -2.61 -17.49 -4.62
C LEU A 116 -4.01 -18.08 -4.83
N GLN A 117 -4.21 -19.40 -4.71
CA GLN A 117 -5.56 -19.98 -4.72
C GLN A 117 -6.42 -19.42 -3.59
N LYS A 118 -5.88 -19.34 -2.38
CA LYS A 118 -6.59 -18.75 -1.22
C LYS A 118 -6.81 -17.25 -1.39
N LEU A 119 -5.86 -16.53 -1.99
CA LEU A 119 -6.03 -15.11 -2.31
C LEU A 119 -7.20 -14.91 -3.30
N VAL A 120 -7.29 -15.73 -4.36
CA VAL A 120 -8.39 -15.68 -5.33
C VAL A 120 -9.74 -15.91 -4.64
N GLU A 121 -9.81 -16.92 -3.75
CA GLU A 121 -11.02 -17.17 -2.95
C GLU A 121 -11.36 -16.00 -2.03
N PHE A 122 -10.35 -15.39 -1.40
CA PHE A 122 -10.53 -14.24 -0.52
C PHE A 122 -11.01 -13.00 -1.28
N VAL A 123 -10.46 -12.73 -2.45
CA VAL A 123 -10.81 -11.56 -3.27
C VAL A 123 -12.21 -11.72 -3.89
N GLY A 124 -12.51 -12.89 -4.47
CA GLY A 124 -13.75 -13.10 -5.20
C GLY A 124 -13.91 -12.08 -6.34
N ASP A 125 -15.09 -11.45 -6.42
CA ASP A 125 -15.43 -10.47 -7.46
C ASP A 125 -15.13 -9.01 -7.05
N SER A 126 -14.53 -8.77 -5.87
CA SER A 126 -14.25 -7.42 -5.36
C SER A 126 -13.20 -6.69 -6.20
N ASP A 127 -13.27 -5.37 -6.21
CA ASP A 127 -12.20 -4.54 -6.77
C ASP A 127 -10.93 -4.67 -5.92
N LEU A 128 -9.78 -4.63 -6.57
CA LEU A 128 -8.47 -4.67 -5.93
C LEU A 128 -7.86 -3.27 -5.90
N VAL A 129 -7.34 -2.87 -4.75
CA VAL A 129 -6.62 -1.61 -4.56
C VAL A 129 -5.20 -1.92 -4.12
N ALA A 130 -4.20 -1.31 -4.75
CA ALA A 130 -2.81 -1.38 -4.32
C ALA A 130 -2.09 -0.06 -4.56
N HIS A 131 -0.96 0.16 -3.89
CA HIS A 131 -0.14 1.34 -4.11
C HIS A 131 1.01 1.05 -5.08
N ASN A 132 0.93 1.51 -6.32
CA ASN A 132 1.68 1.05 -7.48
C ASN A 132 1.20 -0.33 -7.96
N ALA A 133 -0.10 -0.43 -8.16
CA ALA A 133 -0.85 -1.67 -8.39
C ALA A 133 -0.30 -2.56 -9.53
N ASN A 134 0.40 -2.00 -10.50
CA ASN A 134 1.01 -2.80 -11.56
C ASN A 134 2.05 -3.79 -11.05
N PHE A 135 2.74 -3.46 -9.96
CA PHE A 135 3.72 -4.33 -9.32
C PHE A 135 3.02 -5.57 -8.75
N ASP A 136 2.09 -5.38 -7.83
CA ASP A 136 1.37 -6.46 -7.17
C ASP A 136 0.59 -7.32 -8.16
N ARG A 137 -0.16 -6.66 -9.04
CA ARG A 137 -0.92 -7.32 -10.11
C ARG A 137 -0.02 -8.25 -10.92
N THR A 138 1.17 -7.80 -11.31
CA THR A 138 2.07 -8.60 -12.14
C THR A 138 2.58 -9.81 -11.37
N PHE A 139 3.01 -9.65 -10.10
CA PHE A 139 3.51 -10.76 -9.31
C PHE A 139 2.43 -11.79 -8.99
N VAL A 140 1.22 -11.36 -8.60
CA VAL A 140 0.15 -12.31 -8.28
C VAL A 140 -0.40 -13.01 -9.52
N THR A 141 -0.46 -12.33 -10.68
CA THR A 141 -1.10 -12.88 -11.89
C THR A 141 -0.13 -13.56 -12.87
N LYS A 142 1.18 -13.52 -12.63
CA LYS A 142 2.16 -14.30 -13.41
C LYS A 142 2.04 -15.80 -13.17
N ASN A 143 1.60 -16.20 -11.98
CA ASN A 143 1.33 -17.58 -11.64
C ASN A 143 -0.09 -17.96 -12.10
N PRO A 144 -0.30 -19.15 -12.71
CA PRO A 144 -1.61 -19.60 -13.16
C PRO A 144 -2.69 -19.61 -12.07
N ALA A 145 -2.32 -19.88 -10.81
CA ALA A 145 -3.27 -19.85 -9.70
C ALA A 145 -3.83 -18.46 -9.39
N GLY A 146 -3.06 -17.40 -9.65
CA GLY A 146 -3.49 -16.01 -9.47
C GLY A 146 -4.07 -15.39 -10.74
N GLU A 147 -4.01 -16.07 -11.88
CA GLU A 147 -4.49 -15.54 -13.16
C GLU A 147 -5.96 -15.05 -13.14
N PRO A 148 -6.90 -15.69 -12.40
CA PRO A 148 -8.27 -15.19 -12.30
C PRO A 148 -8.36 -13.72 -11.87
N LEU A 149 -7.45 -13.23 -11.04
CA LEU A 149 -7.42 -11.83 -10.56
C LEU A 149 -7.16 -10.79 -11.67
N LYS A 150 -6.80 -11.21 -12.87
CA LYS A 150 -6.73 -10.33 -14.06
C LYS A 150 -8.10 -9.77 -14.45
N GLN A 151 -9.19 -10.46 -14.10
CA GLN A 151 -10.55 -10.08 -14.42
C GLN A 151 -11.10 -9.03 -13.46
N ASN A 152 -10.58 -8.95 -12.23
CA ASN A 152 -10.98 -7.93 -11.27
C ASN A 152 -10.50 -6.55 -11.74
N ARG A 153 -11.25 -5.51 -11.37
CA ARG A 153 -10.79 -4.13 -11.55
C ARG A 153 -9.67 -3.84 -10.55
N TRP A 154 -8.54 -3.34 -11.06
CA TRP A 154 -7.43 -2.90 -10.24
C TRP A 154 -7.41 -1.36 -10.19
N ILE A 155 -7.36 -0.83 -8.99
CA ILE A 155 -7.30 0.59 -8.70
C ILE A 155 -5.90 0.89 -8.16
N ASP A 156 -5.17 1.76 -8.85
CA ASP A 156 -3.85 2.20 -8.42
C ASP A 156 -3.96 3.46 -7.55
N SER A 157 -3.73 3.31 -6.24
CA SER A 157 -3.76 4.44 -5.30
C SER A 157 -2.62 5.44 -5.52
N LEU A 158 -1.50 5.03 -6.12
CA LEU A 158 -0.43 5.94 -6.52
C LEU A 158 -0.86 6.87 -7.66
N ASP A 159 -1.51 6.33 -8.69
CA ASP A 159 -2.04 7.14 -9.78
C ASP A 159 -3.19 8.04 -9.31
N LEU A 160 -4.05 7.52 -8.43
CA LEU A 160 -5.09 8.33 -7.80
C LEU A 160 -4.48 9.48 -6.99
N ALA A 161 -3.38 9.24 -6.26
CA ALA A 161 -2.67 10.27 -5.51
C ALA A 161 -2.08 11.36 -6.43
N ARG A 162 -1.50 10.97 -7.56
CA ARG A 162 -0.99 11.92 -8.56
C ARG A 162 -2.08 12.82 -9.13
N ILE A 163 -3.29 12.27 -9.33
CA ILE A 163 -4.45 13.02 -9.83
C ILE A 163 -5.03 13.92 -8.73
N ALA A 164 -5.24 13.37 -7.53
CA ALA A 164 -5.89 14.08 -6.43
C ALA A 164 -5.01 15.17 -5.80
N LEU A 165 -3.70 14.94 -5.79
CA LEU A 165 -2.70 15.79 -5.12
C LEU A 165 -1.54 16.17 -6.06
N PRO A 166 -1.80 16.82 -7.22
CA PRO A 166 -0.79 17.01 -8.27
C PRO A 166 0.37 17.92 -7.85
N ARG A 167 0.25 18.65 -6.75
CA ARG A 167 1.29 19.54 -6.20
C ARG A 167 2.03 18.93 -5.02
N PHE A 168 1.68 17.71 -4.62
CA PHE A 168 2.41 17.03 -3.57
C PHE A 168 3.75 16.53 -4.12
N THR A 169 4.82 16.72 -3.34
CA THR A 169 6.19 16.52 -3.85
C THR A 169 6.60 15.06 -3.96
N SER A 170 5.94 14.18 -3.22
CA SER A 170 6.20 12.74 -3.23
C SER A 170 4.89 11.97 -3.02
N HIS A 171 4.62 11.00 -3.89
CA HIS A 171 3.42 10.17 -3.80
C HIS A 171 3.74 8.76 -3.29
N ARG A 172 4.90 8.55 -2.65
CA ARG A 172 5.20 7.28 -1.96
C ARG A 172 4.23 7.09 -0.80
N LEU A 173 3.85 5.85 -0.52
CA LEU A 173 2.87 5.50 0.51
C LEU A 173 3.21 6.16 1.86
N LEU A 174 4.44 5.99 2.33
CA LEU A 174 4.89 6.54 3.61
C LEU A 174 4.79 8.07 3.69
N ASP A 175 5.10 8.78 2.59
CA ASP A 175 5.01 10.24 2.54
C ASP A 175 3.56 10.72 2.58
N LEU A 176 2.64 10.00 1.94
CA LEU A 176 1.21 10.25 1.99
C LEU A 176 0.66 9.98 3.40
N VAL A 177 1.03 8.85 4.01
CA VAL A 177 0.63 8.50 5.39
C VAL A 177 1.03 9.61 6.36
N ARG A 178 2.27 10.07 6.30
CA ARG A 178 2.77 11.15 7.16
C ARG A 178 2.02 12.47 6.93
N ALA A 179 1.79 12.84 5.67
CA ALA A 179 1.05 14.06 5.34
C ALA A 179 -0.40 14.05 5.83
N PHE A 180 -1.01 12.88 5.91
CA PHE A 180 -2.38 12.69 6.38
C PHE A 180 -2.48 12.46 7.88
N GLY A 181 -1.33 12.39 8.59
CA GLY A 181 -1.28 12.16 10.04
C GLY A 181 -1.57 10.71 10.45
N GLY A 182 -1.28 9.76 9.56
CA GLY A 182 -1.42 8.32 9.82
C GLY A 182 -0.26 7.74 10.63
N PRO A 183 -0.37 6.49 11.06
CA PRO A 183 0.70 5.77 11.76
C PRO A 183 1.88 5.52 10.81
N GLU A 184 3.09 5.44 11.36
CA GLU A 184 4.26 5.05 10.57
C GLU A 184 4.13 3.60 10.10
N SER A 185 4.45 3.36 8.82
CA SER A 185 4.55 2.03 8.24
C SER A 185 5.91 1.40 8.59
N THR A 186 5.94 0.08 8.75
CA THR A 186 7.13 -0.68 9.16
C THR A 186 7.75 -1.48 8.02
N HIS A 187 7.34 -1.28 6.76
CA HIS A 187 7.73 -2.08 5.60
C HIS A 187 7.39 -3.58 5.78
N ARG A 188 6.22 -3.83 6.31
CA ARG A 188 5.57 -5.13 6.33
C ARG A 188 4.29 -5.01 5.52
N ALA A 189 3.99 -6.02 4.71
CA ALA A 189 2.83 -5.96 3.82
C ALA A 189 1.50 -5.70 4.56
N ASP A 190 1.34 -6.21 5.79
CA ASP A 190 0.14 -5.96 6.59
C ASP A 190 0.00 -4.50 7.04
N ASP A 191 1.11 -3.86 7.46
CA ASP A 191 1.13 -2.43 7.81
C ASP A 191 0.92 -1.57 6.57
N ASP A 192 1.52 -1.94 5.43
CA ASP A 192 1.39 -1.21 4.17
C ASP A 192 -0.03 -1.34 3.57
N VAL A 193 -0.69 -2.49 3.76
CA VAL A 193 -2.12 -2.65 3.44
C VAL A 193 -2.98 -1.72 4.29
N ALA A 194 -2.78 -1.68 5.62
CA ALA A 194 -3.54 -0.79 6.50
C ALA A 194 -3.31 0.69 6.13
N ALA A 195 -2.07 1.05 5.84
CA ALA A 195 -1.71 2.39 5.36
C ALA A 195 -2.38 2.72 4.02
N THR A 196 -2.40 1.77 3.08
CA THR A 196 -3.04 1.94 1.77
C THR A 196 -4.57 2.08 1.91
N CYS A 197 -5.22 1.33 2.81
CA CYS A 197 -6.65 1.52 3.13
C CYS A 197 -6.94 2.97 3.54
N MET A 198 -6.16 3.49 4.50
CA MET A 198 -6.31 4.88 4.96
C MET A 198 -6.05 5.88 3.82
N VAL A 199 -4.92 5.75 3.12
CA VAL A 199 -4.53 6.65 2.03
C VAL A 199 -5.59 6.64 0.93
N TYR A 200 -6.06 5.47 0.51
CA TYR A 200 -7.08 5.34 -0.53
C TYR A 200 -8.34 6.16 -0.18
N ARG A 201 -8.85 6.02 1.04
CA ARG A 201 -10.03 6.78 1.48
C ARG A 201 -9.79 8.30 1.51
N VAL A 202 -8.61 8.73 1.96
CA VAL A 202 -8.26 10.16 1.94
C VAL A 202 -8.18 10.69 0.51
N LEU A 203 -7.69 9.88 -0.42
CA LEU A 203 -7.65 10.25 -1.84
C LEU A 203 -9.06 10.33 -2.45
N LEU A 204 -9.96 9.42 -2.10
CA LEU A 204 -11.38 9.52 -2.50
C LEU A 204 -12.00 10.82 -1.97
N ALA A 205 -11.74 11.17 -0.70
CA ALA A 205 -12.19 12.43 -0.10
C ALA A 205 -11.62 13.65 -0.85
N ALA A 206 -10.35 13.60 -1.24
CA ALA A 206 -9.70 14.65 -2.02
C ALA A 206 -10.39 14.83 -3.38
N VAL A 207 -10.66 13.75 -4.10
CA VAL A 207 -11.37 13.78 -5.39
C VAL A 207 -12.80 14.29 -5.22
N ALA A 208 -13.54 13.78 -4.22
CA ALA A 208 -14.92 14.19 -3.95
C ALA A 208 -15.06 15.70 -3.62
N THR A 209 -14.01 16.31 -3.11
CA THR A 209 -13.97 17.74 -2.76
C THR A 209 -13.39 18.63 -3.87
N LEU A 210 -13.00 18.07 -5.02
CA LEU A 210 -12.58 18.88 -6.17
C LEU A 210 -13.77 19.66 -6.74
N PRO A 211 -13.56 20.92 -7.18
CA PRO A 211 -14.60 21.67 -7.88
C PRO A 211 -15.07 20.90 -9.12
N GLN A 212 -16.40 20.80 -9.32
CA GLN A 212 -16.98 20.12 -10.48
C GLN A 212 -16.50 20.68 -11.84
N SER A 213 -15.97 21.91 -11.86
CA SER A 213 -15.37 22.51 -13.06
C SER A 213 -13.99 21.92 -13.44
N LEU A 214 -13.44 21.01 -12.64
CA LEU A 214 -12.15 20.36 -12.87
C LEU A 214 -12.28 18.85 -13.18
N ILE A 215 -13.51 18.34 -13.16
CA ILE A 215 -13.89 16.98 -13.55
C ILE A 215 -14.63 17.07 -14.89
#